data_08e3e61ba6ff9be90759fec0d88a3379
#
_entry.id   08e3e61ba6ff9be90759fec0d88a3379
#
_cell.length_a   1.000
_cell.length_b   1.000
_cell.length_c   1.000
_cell.angle_alpha   90.00
_cell.angle_beta   90.00
_cell.angle_gamma   90.00
#
_symmetry.space_group_name_H-M   'P 1'
#
loop_
_entity.id
_entity.type
_entity.pdbx_description
1 polymer ?
#
loop_
_entity_poly.entity_id
_entity_poly.type
_entity_poly.pdbx_seq_one_letter_code
_entity_poly.pdbx_strand_id
1 'polypeptide(L)'
;MYKVAIIGPESTGKTSLAKFLAARYSGCYIPEYAREYVEALAPTYAYTQQDVIRIAQHQIEELSSLDCPLAFFDTDLIITKVWLQHKYGQCPDFINEALQRYPMDAYLLCYPDIPWEPDPVRENPDIREYLFDCYEREIQSLNIPYYIIRHDQKLNPNNYG
;
A
#
# COMPACT_ATOMS: atom_id res chain seq x y z
N MET A 1 14.66 7.25 12.02
CA MET A 1 13.53 6.41 11.61
C MET A 1 13.57 6.20 10.11
N TYR A 2 13.42 4.97 9.65
CA TYR A 2 13.41 4.64 8.23
C TYR A 2 12.12 3.91 7.89
N LYS A 3 11.40 4.40 6.86
CA LYS A 3 10.09 3.88 6.48
C LYS A 3 10.12 3.37 5.06
N VAL A 4 9.72 2.11 4.86
CA VAL A 4 9.60 1.49 3.55
C VAL A 4 8.16 1.05 3.35
N ALA A 5 7.53 1.45 2.27
CA ALA A 5 6.19 0.98 1.93
C ALA A 5 6.26 -0.05 0.81
N ILE A 6 5.54 -1.14 0.98
CA ILE A 6 5.39 -2.18 -0.03
C ILE A 6 4.01 -1.99 -0.64
N ILE A 7 3.96 -1.55 -1.89
CA ILE A 7 2.71 -1.25 -2.57
C ILE A 7 2.64 -1.96 -3.92
N GLY A 8 1.46 -2.00 -4.49
CA GLY A 8 1.21 -2.63 -5.78
C GLY A 8 -0.27 -3.00 -5.91
N PRO A 9 -0.69 -3.40 -7.11
CA PRO A 9 -2.05 -3.88 -7.32
C PRO A 9 -2.36 -5.13 -6.50
N GLU A 10 -3.63 -5.54 -6.49
CA GLU A 10 -4.05 -6.74 -5.77
C GLU A 10 -3.32 -8.00 -6.26
N SER A 11 -3.20 -8.98 -5.38
CA SER A 11 -2.60 -10.30 -5.65
C SER A 11 -1.16 -10.22 -6.18
N THR A 12 -0.34 -9.38 -5.58
CA THR A 12 1.07 -9.21 -5.97
C THR A 12 2.06 -9.67 -4.88
N GLY A 13 1.57 -10.22 -3.77
CA GLY A 13 2.44 -10.77 -2.72
C GLY A 13 2.97 -9.74 -1.73
N LYS A 14 2.35 -8.56 -1.63
CA LYS A 14 2.80 -7.47 -0.76
C LYS A 14 2.90 -7.87 0.71
N THR A 15 1.87 -8.51 1.23
CA THR A 15 1.80 -8.88 2.64
C THR A 15 2.93 -9.83 3.03
N SER A 16 3.16 -10.86 2.22
CA SER A 16 4.23 -11.82 2.46
C SER A 16 5.59 -11.16 2.41
N LEU A 17 5.80 -10.28 1.44
CA LEU A 17 7.06 -9.55 1.30
C LEU A 17 7.29 -8.60 2.49
N ALA A 18 6.28 -7.85 2.89
CA ALA A 18 6.41 -6.91 4.01
C ALA A 18 6.74 -7.65 5.32
N LYS A 19 6.06 -8.76 5.58
CA LYS A 19 6.33 -9.58 6.76
C LYS A 19 7.73 -10.19 6.73
N PHE A 20 8.15 -10.67 5.56
CA PHE A 20 9.49 -11.23 5.38
C PHE A 20 10.57 -10.19 5.69
N LEU A 21 10.45 -9.00 5.13
CA LEU A 21 11.43 -7.93 5.32
C LEU A 21 11.48 -7.45 6.77
N ALA A 22 10.32 -7.31 7.41
CA ALA A 22 10.27 -6.92 8.81
C ALA A 22 11.00 -7.93 9.70
N ALA A 23 10.79 -9.23 9.46
CA ALA A 23 11.47 -10.29 10.19
C ALA A 23 12.97 -10.31 9.88
N ARG A 24 13.34 -10.19 8.60
CA ARG A 24 14.73 -10.26 8.13
C ARG A 24 15.61 -9.15 8.71
N TYR A 25 15.06 -7.95 8.84
CA TYR A 25 15.80 -6.77 9.28
C TYR A 25 15.43 -6.31 10.68
N SER A 26 14.68 -7.11 11.43
CA SER A 26 14.23 -6.80 12.79
C SER A 26 13.48 -5.46 12.86
N GLY A 27 12.69 -5.18 11.84
CA GLY A 27 11.83 -3.99 11.77
C GLY A 27 10.41 -4.29 12.21
N CYS A 28 9.59 -3.25 12.24
CA CYS A 28 8.17 -3.37 12.52
C CYS A 28 7.39 -3.64 11.24
N TYR A 29 6.42 -4.56 11.31
CA TYR A 29 5.46 -4.77 10.24
C TYR A 29 4.20 -3.97 10.54
N ILE A 30 3.81 -3.09 9.62
CA ILE A 30 2.58 -2.30 9.74
C ILE A 30 1.54 -2.90 8.80
N PRO A 31 0.47 -3.53 9.34
CA PRO A 31 -0.54 -4.22 8.53
C PRO A 31 -1.32 -3.29 7.61
N GLU A 32 -1.94 -3.88 6.58
CA GLU A 32 -2.86 -3.17 5.69
C GLU A 32 -4.17 -2.88 6.42
N TYR A 33 -4.35 -1.66 6.90
CA TYR A 33 -5.54 -1.28 7.66
C TYR A 33 -6.83 -1.38 6.82
N ALA A 34 -6.75 -1.10 5.52
CA ALA A 34 -7.90 -1.16 4.64
C ALA A 34 -8.55 -2.55 4.64
N ARG A 35 -7.74 -3.61 4.66
CA ARG A 35 -8.24 -4.99 4.71
C ARG A 35 -8.99 -5.25 6.02
N GLU A 36 -8.39 -4.85 7.14
CA GLU A 36 -9.02 -5.00 8.45
C GLU A 36 -10.34 -4.24 8.51
N TYR A 37 -10.35 -3.00 8.02
CA TYR A 37 -11.54 -2.17 8.01
C TYR A 37 -12.68 -2.79 7.19
N VAL A 38 -12.39 -3.20 5.94
CA VAL A 38 -13.41 -3.76 5.05
C VAL A 38 -13.92 -5.11 5.56
N GLU A 39 -13.05 -5.95 6.08
CA GLU A 39 -13.44 -7.25 6.63
C GLU A 39 -14.33 -7.11 7.89
N ALA A 40 -14.21 -6.01 8.61
CA ALA A 40 -15.04 -5.73 9.78
C ALA A 40 -16.44 -5.23 9.42
N LEU A 41 -16.69 -4.85 8.17
CA LEU A 41 -18.01 -4.42 7.73
C LEU A 41 -18.95 -5.62 7.58
N ALA A 42 -20.26 -5.38 7.75
CA ALA A 42 -21.25 -6.43 7.53
C ALA A 42 -21.19 -6.94 6.10
N PRO A 43 -21.36 -8.25 5.84
CA PRO A 43 -21.22 -8.82 4.49
C PRO A 43 -22.11 -8.16 3.44
N THR A 44 -23.27 -7.63 3.85
CA THR A 44 -24.21 -6.95 2.95
C THR A 44 -23.95 -5.46 2.83
N TYR A 45 -22.99 -4.92 3.56
CA TYR A 45 -22.67 -3.50 3.56
C TYR A 45 -21.67 -3.20 2.45
N ALA A 46 -22.04 -2.27 1.54
CA ALA A 46 -21.11 -1.79 0.52
C ALA A 46 -20.36 -0.58 1.08
N TYR A 47 -19.03 -0.63 1.05
CA TYR A 47 -18.25 0.50 1.55
C TYR A 47 -18.49 1.76 0.70
N THR A 48 -18.35 2.92 1.34
CA THR A 48 -18.61 4.23 0.73
C THR A 48 -17.32 5.03 0.61
N GLN A 49 -17.41 6.17 -0.08
CA GLN A 49 -16.29 7.12 -0.14
C GLN A 49 -15.86 7.53 1.27
N GLN A 50 -16.81 7.74 2.19
CA GLN A 50 -16.50 8.11 3.57
C GLN A 50 -15.71 7.02 4.29
N ASP A 51 -15.97 5.76 4.01
CA ASP A 51 -15.20 4.65 4.56
C ASP A 51 -13.74 4.72 4.11
N VAL A 52 -13.49 5.00 2.83
CA VAL A 52 -12.14 5.12 2.30
C VAL A 52 -11.42 6.33 2.91
N ILE A 53 -12.15 7.44 3.13
CA ILE A 53 -11.60 8.62 3.80
C ILE A 53 -11.20 8.27 5.25
N ARG A 54 -12.01 7.49 5.97
CA ARG A 54 -11.66 7.02 7.32
C ARG A 54 -10.42 6.14 7.32
N ILE A 55 -10.27 5.30 6.32
CA ILE A 55 -9.06 4.51 6.15
C ILE A 55 -7.83 5.42 6.00
N ALA A 56 -7.94 6.45 5.15
CA ALA A 56 -6.86 7.42 4.97
C ALA A 56 -6.52 8.15 6.28
N GLN A 57 -7.54 8.56 7.04
CA GLN A 57 -7.33 9.24 8.32
C GLN A 57 -6.58 8.37 9.31
N HIS A 58 -6.92 7.07 9.38
CA HIS A 58 -6.23 6.13 10.24
C HIS A 58 -4.77 5.94 9.79
N GLN A 59 -4.52 5.83 8.50
CA GLN A 59 -3.18 5.70 7.96
C GLN A 59 -2.31 6.91 8.33
N ILE A 60 -2.89 8.11 8.30
CA ILE A 60 -2.19 9.34 8.70
C ILE A 60 -1.87 9.32 10.19
N GLU A 61 -2.80 8.87 11.03
CA GLU A 61 -2.56 8.74 12.46
C GLU A 61 -1.42 7.76 12.74
N GLU A 62 -1.38 6.64 12.04
CA GLU A 62 -0.28 5.69 12.17
C GLU A 62 1.07 6.33 11.83
N LEU A 63 1.11 7.10 10.74
CA LEU A 63 2.33 7.79 10.32
C LEU A 63 2.78 8.83 11.34
N SER A 64 1.84 9.59 11.88
CA SER A 64 2.16 10.67 12.82
C SER A 64 2.58 10.16 14.20
N SER A 65 2.15 8.96 14.58
CA SER A 65 2.43 8.37 15.89
C SER A 65 3.46 7.24 15.84
N LEU A 66 4.02 6.98 14.68
CA LEU A 66 4.97 5.88 14.50
C LEU A 66 6.20 6.04 15.39
N ASP A 67 6.50 5.00 16.18
CA ASP A 67 7.65 4.96 17.06
C ASP A 67 8.40 3.64 16.85
N CYS A 68 9.01 3.50 15.68
CA CYS A 68 9.78 2.32 15.32
C CYS A 68 10.93 2.76 14.41
N PRO A 69 12.19 2.41 14.73
CA PRO A 69 13.33 2.86 13.94
C PRO A 69 13.32 2.39 12.48
N LEU A 70 12.74 1.23 12.20
CA LEU A 70 12.63 0.66 10.86
C LEU A 70 11.24 0.04 10.71
N ALA A 71 10.43 0.58 9.82
CA ALA A 71 9.07 0.14 9.61
C ALA A 71 8.81 -0.25 8.16
N PHE A 72 8.14 -1.39 7.97
CA PHE A 72 7.72 -1.88 6.67
C PHE A 72 6.19 -1.85 6.63
N PHE A 73 5.66 -0.98 5.78
CA PHE A 73 4.22 -0.77 5.63
C PHE A 73 3.66 -1.68 4.53
N ASP A 74 2.68 -2.48 4.87
CA ASP A 74 1.89 -3.21 3.89
C ASP A 74 0.82 -2.26 3.38
N THR A 75 1.10 -1.61 2.24
CA THR A 75 0.25 -0.58 1.67
C THR A 75 0.41 0.78 2.38
N ASP A 76 0.10 1.85 1.68
CA ASP A 76 0.18 3.21 2.24
C ASP A 76 -0.86 4.16 1.59
N LEU A 77 -0.69 5.46 1.87
CA LEU A 77 -1.61 6.50 1.40
C LEU A 77 -1.69 6.61 -0.13
N ILE A 78 -0.64 6.24 -0.87
CA ILE A 78 -0.70 6.27 -2.34
C ILE A 78 -1.80 5.35 -2.84
N ILE A 79 -1.91 4.15 -2.28
CA ILE A 79 -2.95 3.20 -2.65
C ILE A 79 -4.33 3.82 -2.38
N THR A 80 -4.51 4.42 -1.22
CA THR A 80 -5.78 5.05 -0.82
C THR A 80 -6.11 6.23 -1.73
N LYS A 81 -5.12 7.06 -2.06
CA LYS A 81 -5.29 8.17 -2.99
C LYS A 81 -5.79 7.70 -4.35
N VAL A 82 -5.12 6.71 -4.93
CA VAL A 82 -5.49 6.19 -6.24
C VAL A 82 -6.86 5.52 -6.20
N TRP A 83 -7.18 4.83 -5.11
CA TRP A 83 -8.50 4.24 -4.89
C TRP A 83 -9.60 5.31 -4.95
N LEU A 84 -9.41 6.42 -4.24
CA LEU A 84 -10.38 7.52 -4.25
C LEU A 84 -10.51 8.17 -5.63
N GLN A 85 -9.38 8.40 -6.30
CA GLN A 85 -9.38 8.99 -7.64
C GLN A 85 -10.05 8.09 -8.66
N HIS A 86 -9.74 6.80 -8.64
CA HIS A 86 -10.27 5.85 -9.60
C HIS A 86 -11.76 5.58 -9.40
N LYS A 87 -12.20 5.39 -8.16
CA LYS A 87 -13.59 5.01 -7.87
C LYS A 87 -14.53 6.21 -7.76
N TYR A 88 -14.05 7.32 -7.22
CA TYR A 88 -14.91 8.49 -6.91
C TYR A 88 -14.50 9.75 -7.67
N GLY A 89 -13.45 9.70 -8.47
CA GLY A 89 -13.03 10.79 -9.33
C GLY A 89 -12.30 11.94 -8.66
N GLN A 90 -12.05 11.86 -7.35
CA GLN A 90 -11.37 12.94 -6.62
C GLN A 90 -10.66 12.41 -5.39
N CYS A 91 -9.66 13.16 -4.93
CA CYS A 91 -8.92 12.88 -3.71
C CYS A 91 -8.88 14.13 -2.85
N PRO A 92 -9.27 14.05 -1.56
CA PRO A 92 -9.19 15.20 -0.66
C PRO A 92 -7.75 15.72 -0.52
N ASP A 93 -7.62 17.04 -0.38
CA ASP A 93 -6.31 17.69 -0.27
C ASP A 93 -5.50 17.21 0.92
N PHE A 94 -6.15 16.82 2.03
CA PHE A 94 -5.43 16.41 3.23
C PHE A 94 -4.58 15.16 3.00
N ILE A 95 -4.92 14.31 2.02
CA ILE A 95 -4.13 13.14 1.68
C ILE A 95 -2.83 13.56 0.99
N ASN A 96 -2.90 14.51 0.05
CA ASN A 96 -1.71 15.04 -0.61
C ASN A 96 -0.80 15.77 0.40
N GLU A 97 -1.40 16.50 1.32
CA GLU A 97 -0.65 17.19 2.39
C GLU A 97 0.07 16.17 3.27
N ALA A 98 -0.59 15.07 3.63
CA ALA A 98 0.01 14.03 4.46
C ALA A 98 1.15 13.30 3.74
N LEU A 99 1.02 13.06 2.44
CA LEU A 99 2.10 12.47 1.63
C LEU A 99 3.35 13.35 1.63
N GLN A 100 3.18 14.68 1.64
CA GLN A 100 4.29 15.61 1.72
C GLN A 100 4.86 15.69 3.14
N ARG A 101 4.01 15.63 4.15
CA ARG A 101 4.41 15.79 5.55
C ARG A 101 5.05 14.55 6.15
N TYR A 102 4.60 13.37 5.74
CA TYR A 102 5.06 12.08 6.27
C TYR A 102 5.57 11.19 5.14
N PRO A 103 6.65 11.60 4.42
CA PRO A 103 7.14 10.83 3.28
C PRO A 103 7.74 9.49 3.70
N MET A 104 7.59 8.49 2.84
CA MET A 104 8.36 7.26 2.95
C MET A 104 9.80 7.52 2.52
N ASP A 105 10.73 6.73 3.02
CA ASP A 105 12.13 6.79 2.59
C ASP A 105 12.36 6.00 1.32
N ALA A 106 11.58 4.95 1.09
CA ALA A 106 11.63 4.16 -0.13
C ALA A 106 10.31 3.41 -0.35
N TYR A 107 10.05 3.05 -1.61
CA TYR A 107 8.94 2.20 -1.99
C TYR A 107 9.44 0.93 -2.65
N LEU A 108 8.80 -0.19 -2.34
CA LEU A 108 8.91 -1.42 -3.11
C LEU A 108 7.60 -1.60 -3.85
N LEU A 109 7.65 -1.43 -5.17
CA LEU A 109 6.47 -1.47 -6.02
C LEU A 109 6.36 -2.84 -6.67
N CYS A 110 5.39 -3.63 -6.23
CA CYS A 110 5.21 -5.00 -6.69
C CYS A 110 4.54 -5.04 -8.06
N TYR A 111 5.17 -5.72 -9.01
CA TYR A 111 4.66 -5.88 -10.36
C TYR A 111 3.56 -6.93 -10.39
N PRO A 112 2.48 -6.74 -11.19
CA PRO A 112 1.34 -7.66 -11.22
C PRO A 112 1.59 -8.87 -12.12
N ASP A 113 2.59 -9.69 -11.78
CA ASP A 113 2.96 -10.90 -12.51
C ASP A 113 2.60 -12.19 -11.76
N ILE A 114 1.87 -12.06 -10.64
CA ILE A 114 1.26 -13.20 -9.93
C ILE A 114 -0.20 -13.31 -10.37
N PRO A 115 -0.72 -14.54 -10.63
CA PRO A 115 -2.13 -14.70 -10.99
C PRO A 115 -3.07 -14.08 -9.96
N TRP A 116 -4.12 -13.41 -10.45
CA TRP A 116 -5.10 -12.78 -9.58
C TRP A 116 -5.89 -13.81 -8.79
N GLU A 117 -6.13 -13.51 -7.51
CA GLU A 117 -6.99 -14.31 -6.63
C GLU A 117 -8.10 -13.42 -6.07
N PRO A 118 -9.33 -13.94 -5.86
CA PRO A 118 -10.41 -13.17 -5.28
C PRO A 118 -10.03 -12.58 -3.92
N ASP A 119 -10.35 -11.30 -3.73
CA ASP A 119 -10.01 -10.56 -2.52
C ASP A 119 -11.16 -9.61 -2.18
N PRO A 120 -11.74 -9.68 -0.96
CA PRO A 120 -12.87 -8.81 -0.61
C PRO A 120 -12.53 -7.32 -0.60
N VAL A 121 -11.24 -6.97 -0.48
CA VAL A 121 -10.77 -5.57 -0.48
C VAL A 121 -10.49 -5.06 -1.89
N ARG A 122 -10.15 -5.94 -2.82
CA ARG A 122 -9.67 -5.61 -4.16
C ARG A 122 -10.61 -6.16 -5.23
N GLU A 123 -11.21 -5.28 -6.04
CA GLU A 123 -12.32 -5.61 -6.93
C GLU A 123 -11.98 -5.71 -8.41
N ASN A 124 -10.80 -5.22 -8.83
CA ASN A 124 -10.55 -4.95 -10.25
C ASN A 124 -9.32 -5.67 -10.79
N PRO A 125 -9.42 -7.00 -11.04
CA PRO A 125 -8.26 -7.75 -11.53
C PRO A 125 -7.80 -7.32 -12.92
N ASP A 126 -8.72 -6.82 -13.76
CA ASP A 126 -8.42 -6.49 -15.15
C ASP A 126 -7.64 -5.18 -15.32
N ILE A 127 -7.49 -4.38 -14.26
CA ILE A 127 -6.82 -3.08 -14.33
C ILE A 127 -5.53 -3.04 -13.53
N ARG A 128 -4.98 -4.21 -13.17
CA ARG A 128 -3.77 -4.26 -12.32
C ARG A 128 -2.59 -3.50 -12.94
N GLU A 129 -2.36 -3.63 -14.24
CA GLU A 129 -1.28 -2.89 -14.91
C GLU A 129 -1.54 -1.38 -14.92
N TYR A 130 -2.79 -0.97 -15.13
CA TYR A 130 -3.17 0.44 -15.05
C TYR A 130 -2.90 0.99 -13.65
N LEU A 131 -3.27 0.25 -12.61
CA LEU A 131 -3.04 0.68 -11.23
C LEU A 131 -1.55 0.74 -10.91
N PHE A 132 -0.77 -0.24 -11.39
CA PHE A 132 0.68 -0.21 -11.24
C PHE A 132 1.27 1.09 -11.78
N ASP A 133 0.84 1.48 -12.99
CA ASP A 133 1.32 2.72 -13.61
C ASP A 133 0.90 3.96 -12.81
N CYS A 134 -0.32 3.95 -12.26
CA CYS A 134 -0.78 5.04 -11.40
C CYS A 134 0.10 5.18 -10.15
N TYR A 135 0.40 4.06 -9.50
CA TYR A 135 1.24 4.06 -8.30
C TYR A 135 2.65 4.54 -8.61
N GLU A 136 3.22 4.07 -9.71
CA GLU A 136 4.57 4.47 -10.11
C GLU A 136 4.64 5.98 -10.36
N ARG A 137 3.65 6.54 -11.06
CA ARG A 137 3.61 7.99 -11.31
C ARG A 137 3.50 8.79 -10.02
N GLU A 138 2.72 8.30 -9.06
CA GLU A 138 2.60 8.98 -7.76
C GLU A 138 3.92 8.97 -7.00
N ILE A 139 4.63 7.84 -6.99
CA ILE A 139 5.95 7.77 -6.34
C ILE A 139 6.92 8.73 -7.01
N GLN A 140 6.96 8.74 -8.34
CA GLN A 140 7.84 9.61 -9.10
C GLN A 140 7.57 11.08 -8.80
N SER A 141 6.30 11.46 -8.66
CA SER A 141 5.94 12.85 -8.35
C SER A 141 6.40 13.28 -6.96
N LEU A 142 6.62 12.34 -6.05
CA LEU A 142 7.12 12.62 -4.70
C LEU A 142 8.65 12.63 -4.64
N ASN A 143 9.34 12.23 -5.72
CA ASN A 143 10.80 12.15 -5.78
C ASN A 143 11.40 11.21 -4.74
N ILE A 144 10.72 10.09 -4.46
CA ILE A 144 11.18 9.09 -3.48
C ILE A 144 11.76 7.90 -4.25
N PRO A 145 12.90 7.33 -3.80
CA PRO A 145 13.47 6.14 -4.41
C PRO A 145 12.49 4.97 -4.37
N TYR A 146 12.44 4.20 -5.45
CA TYR A 146 11.61 3.00 -5.48
C TYR A 146 12.25 1.90 -6.32
N TYR A 147 11.83 0.66 -6.05
CA TYR A 147 12.31 -0.53 -6.74
C TYR A 147 11.12 -1.36 -7.17
N ILE A 148 11.14 -1.85 -8.42
CA ILE A 148 10.08 -2.71 -8.93
C ILE A 148 10.42 -4.16 -8.57
N ILE A 149 9.50 -4.83 -7.88
CA ILE A 149 9.69 -6.20 -7.39
C ILE A 149 8.84 -7.16 -8.21
N ARG A 150 9.48 -8.11 -8.88
CA ARG A 150 8.80 -9.09 -9.72
C ARG A 150 8.58 -10.40 -8.96
N HIS A 151 7.71 -11.26 -9.48
CA HIS A 151 7.27 -12.49 -8.83
C HIS A 151 8.43 -13.40 -8.40
N ASP A 152 9.39 -13.64 -9.28
CA ASP A 152 10.55 -14.50 -9.00
C ASP A 152 11.37 -13.97 -7.83
N GLN A 153 11.50 -12.65 -7.72
CA GLN A 153 12.19 -12.01 -6.59
C GLN A 153 11.43 -12.18 -5.28
N LYS A 154 10.10 -12.11 -5.34
CA LYS A 154 9.24 -12.24 -4.16
C LYS A 154 9.27 -13.65 -3.57
N LEU A 155 9.49 -14.67 -4.39
CA LEU A 155 9.50 -16.08 -3.97
C LEU A 155 10.88 -16.56 -3.51
N ASN A 156 11.94 -15.82 -3.79
CA ASN A 156 13.30 -16.21 -3.43
C ASN A 156 13.83 -15.31 -2.30
N PRO A 157 13.91 -15.82 -1.05
CA PRO A 157 14.37 -15.02 0.09
C PRO A 157 15.77 -14.43 -0.10
N ASN A 158 16.62 -15.07 -0.89
CA ASN A 158 17.99 -14.60 -1.10
C ASN A 158 18.05 -13.30 -1.90
N ASN A 159 16.96 -12.94 -2.61
CA ASN A 159 16.90 -11.71 -3.38
C ASN A 159 16.64 -10.46 -2.52
N TYR A 160 16.31 -10.65 -1.26
CA TYR A 160 15.98 -9.53 -0.36
C TYR A 160 17.09 -9.25 0.66
N GLY A 161 18.18 -9.96 0.52
CA GLY A 161 19.28 -9.86 1.43
C GLY A 161 20.03 -8.57 1.35
#